data_f28822ec7793a6a3db226a846cae4ebb
#
_entry.id   f28822ec7793a6a3db226a846cae4ebb
#
_cell.length_a   1.000
_cell.length_b   1.000
_cell.length_c   1.000
_cell.angle_alpha   90.00
_cell.angle_beta   90.00
_cell.angle_gamma   90.00
#
_symmetry.space_group_name_H-M   'P 1'
#
loop_
_entity.id
_entity.type
_entity.pdbx_description
1 polymer ?
#
loop_
_entity_poly.entity_id
_entity_poly.type
_entity_poly.pdbx_seq_one_letter_code
_entity_poly.pdbx_strand_id
1 'polypeptide(L)'
;MEINSEILIKEKTSNGVLRLVMNDLKTRNALSENMMSVLMAAVNEASINSSIKVVVIASNGNVFCSGHDLKEINMARGNTDHGDDYFEKLFKKCSILMQAIVNCPKPIIAEINGVATAAGCQLVASCDLAIASDESRFATPGVNIGLFCSTPMVALSRNISKKNAMKMLLTGDMISAKKAKKIGLINSNVNKSYLQEEVEQLASNIASKSTMTVSTGKKAFYAQAEMSLADAYSYTSGVMKENTMRCDAKEGISAFLEKRDPSWPDPEDTNS
;
A
#
# COMPACT_ATOMS: atom_id res chain seq x y z
N MET A 1 17.83 -25.93 15.95
CA MET A 1 17.11 -25.84 14.67
C MET A 1 16.09 -24.75 14.82
N GLU A 2 16.40 -23.55 14.41
CA GLU A 2 15.41 -22.48 14.33
C GLU A 2 14.47 -22.83 13.16
N ILE A 3 13.22 -23.09 13.48
CA ILE A 3 12.16 -23.10 12.48
C ILE A 3 12.05 -21.65 12.01
N ASN A 4 12.63 -21.37 10.86
CA ASN A 4 12.52 -20.08 10.18
C ASN A 4 11.06 -19.95 9.74
N SER A 5 10.20 -19.53 10.67
CA SER A 5 8.81 -19.22 10.33
C SER A 5 8.87 -18.00 9.41
N GLU A 6 8.45 -18.19 8.17
CA GLU A 6 8.44 -17.15 7.15
C GLU A 6 7.61 -15.97 7.66
N ILE A 7 8.27 -14.83 7.91
CA ILE A 7 7.61 -13.62 8.46
C ILE A 7 6.74 -12.90 7.43
N LEU A 8 6.88 -13.26 6.13
CA LEU A 8 6.06 -12.81 5.03
C LEU A 8 5.66 -14.00 4.18
N ILE A 9 4.38 -14.33 4.15
CA ILE A 9 3.83 -15.41 3.32
C ILE A 9 3.39 -14.81 1.99
N LYS A 10 3.73 -15.48 0.87
CA LYS A 10 3.34 -15.07 -0.47
C LYS A 10 2.35 -16.07 -1.06
N GLU A 11 1.17 -15.61 -1.40
CA GLU A 11 0.10 -16.39 -2.03
C GLU A 11 -0.25 -15.75 -3.38
N LYS A 12 -0.22 -16.52 -4.46
CA LYS A 12 -0.56 -16.03 -5.80
C LYS A 12 -1.74 -16.78 -6.36
N THR A 13 -2.74 -16.05 -6.84
CA THR A 13 -3.90 -16.62 -7.51
C THR A 13 -3.67 -16.75 -9.02
N SER A 14 -4.49 -17.57 -9.69
CA SER A 14 -4.43 -17.79 -11.15
C SER A 14 -4.75 -16.53 -11.96
N ASN A 15 -5.53 -15.60 -11.42
CA ASN A 15 -5.90 -14.32 -12.06
C ASN A 15 -4.88 -13.19 -11.85
N GLY A 16 -3.72 -13.47 -11.24
CA GLY A 16 -2.61 -12.51 -11.09
C GLY A 16 -2.67 -11.63 -9.85
N VAL A 17 -3.44 -11.99 -8.83
CA VAL A 17 -3.39 -11.32 -7.52
C VAL A 17 -2.28 -11.95 -6.67
N LEU A 18 -1.33 -11.15 -6.20
CA LEU A 18 -0.31 -11.54 -5.22
C LEU A 18 -0.71 -11.04 -3.84
N ARG A 19 -0.93 -11.94 -2.90
CA ARG A 19 -1.23 -11.64 -1.51
C ARG A 19 0.05 -11.81 -0.68
N LEU A 20 0.46 -10.72 -0.01
CA LEU A 20 1.60 -10.63 0.88
C LEU A 20 1.09 -10.56 2.31
N VAL A 21 1.22 -11.65 3.05
CA VAL A 21 0.68 -11.76 4.41
C VAL A 21 1.80 -11.63 5.42
N MET A 22 1.84 -10.51 6.15
CA MET A 22 2.75 -10.30 7.28
C MET A 22 2.43 -11.33 8.38
N ASN A 23 3.44 -12.06 8.85
CA ASN A 23 3.27 -13.20 9.75
C ASN A 23 4.28 -13.21 10.91
N ASP A 24 4.65 -12.06 11.43
CA ASP A 24 5.47 -11.93 12.62
C ASP A 24 4.61 -11.58 13.85
N LEU A 25 3.93 -12.60 14.38
CA LEU A 25 3.02 -12.44 15.52
C LEU A 25 3.74 -12.05 16.80
N LYS A 26 5.05 -12.39 16.93
CA LYS A 26 5.86 -12.08 18.12
C LYS A 26 6.07 -10.57 18.27
N THR A 27 6.27 -9.87 17.18
CA THR A 27 6.44 -8.41 17.14
C THR A 27 5.13 -7.68 16.79
N ARG A 28 4.02 -8.42 16.62
CA ARG A 28 2.73 -7.86 16.15
C ARG A 28 2.87 -7.23 14.77
N ASN A 29 3.54 -7.94 13.87
CA ASN A 29 3.83 -7.50 12.51
C ASN A 29 4.53 -6.12 12.47
N ALA A 30 5.48 -5.90 13.37
CA ALA A 30 6.26 -4.66 13.38
C ALA A 30 7.06 -4.54 12.08
N LEU A 31 7.23 -3.31 11.60
CA LEU A 31 8.17 -2.98 10.54
C LEU A 31 9.59 -2.96 11.11
N SER A 32 10.07 -4.15 11.50
CA SER A 32 11.47 -4.42 11.80
C SER A 32 12.32 -4.27 10.53
N GLU A 33 13.65 -4.18 10.67
CA GLU A 33 14.54 -4.13 9.50
C GLU A 33 14.33 -5.32 8.57
N ASN A 34 14.09 -6.52 9.13
CA ASN A 34 13.83 -7.72 8.35
C ASN A 34 12.46 -7.66 7.63
N MET A 35 11.38 -7.30 8.34
CA MET A 35 10.05 -7.16 7.72
C MET A 35 10.07 -6.13 6.57
N MET A 36 10.71 -4.98 6.77
CA MET A 36 10.85 -3.98 5.71
C MET A 36 11.65 -4.51 4.52
N SER A 37 12.69 -5.32 4.75
CA SER A 37 13.50 -5.91 3.67
C SER A 37 12.68 -6.89 2.84
N VAL A 38 11.95 -7.80 3.46
CA VAL A 38 11.18 -8.83 2.73
C VAL A 38 9.96 -8.21 2.01
N LEU A 39 9.30 -7.21 2.60
CA LEU A 39 8.23 -6.46 1.92
C LEU A 39 8.76 -5.69 0.72
N MET A 40 9.90 -5.00 0.86
CA MET A 40 10.55 -4.28 -0.24
C MET A 40 10.89 -5.21 -1.39
N ALA A 41 11.51 -6.37 -1.08
CA ALA A 41 11.86 -7.36 -2.09
C ALA A 41 10.62 -7.88 -2.82
N ALA A 42 9.54 -8.17 -2.09
CA ALA A 42 8.29 -8.66 -2.67
C ALA A 42 7.57 -7.61 -3.53
N VAL A 43 7.54 -6.34 -3.11
CA VAL A 43 6.97 -5.23 -3.89
C VAL A 43 7.79 -4.99 -5.17
N ASN A 44 9.12 -5.01 -5.07
CA ASN A 44 10.00 -4.84 -6.24
C ASN A 44 9.85 -6.01 -7.23
N GLU A 45 9.79 -7.25 -6.74
CA GLU A 45 9.49 -8.43 -7.57
C GLU A 45 8.15 -8.28 -8.28
N ALA A 46 7.10 -7.91 -7.55
CA ALA A 46 5.77 -7.70 -8.12
C ALA A 46 5.74 -6.59 -9.18
N SER A 47 6.54 -5.55 -9.02
CA SER A 47 6.57 -4.41 -9.93
C SER A 47 7.00 -4.79 -11.36
N ILE A 48 7.93 -5.75 -11.49
CA ILE A 48 8.48 -6.19 -12.78
C ILE A 48 7.88 -7.50 -13.31
N ASN A 49 7.16 -8.24 -12.47
CA ASN A 49 6.57 -9.52 -12.86
C ASN A 49 5.27 -9.31 -13.64
N SER A 50 5.26 -9.63 -14.95
CA SER A 50 4.09 -9.49 -15.84
C SER A 50 2.90 -10.33 -15.40
N SER A 51 3.12 -11.48 -14.75
CA SER A 51 2.07 -12.36 -14.25
C SER A 51 1.37 -11.86 -12.99
N ILE A 52 1.84 -10.76 -12.37
CA ILE A 52 1.20 -10.09 -11.23
C ILE A 52 0.50 -8.83 -11.75
N LYS A 53 -0.78 -8.72 -11.43
CA LYS A 53 -1.66 -7.60 -11.82
C LYS A 53 -2.03 -6.70 -10.65
N VAL A 54 -2.22 -7.29 -9.47
CA VAL A 54 -2.61 -6.59 -8.22
C VAL A 54 -1.84 -7.19 -7.06
N VAL A 55 -1.46 -6.37 -6.09
CA VAL A 55 -0.85 -6.79 -4.83
C VAL A 55 -1.81 -6.51 -3.69
N VAL A 56 -1.97 -7.46 -2.77
CA VAL A 56 -2.70 -7.27 -1.50
C VAL A 56 -1.70 -7.40 -0.37
N ILE A 57 -1.61 -6.42 0.52
CA ILE A 57 -0.86 -6.50 1.77
C ILE A 57 -1.84 -6.81 2.89
N ALA A 58 -1.69 -7.98 3.50
CA ALA A 58 -2.52 -8.48 4.58
C ALA A 58 -1.66 -8.85 5.80
N SER A 59 -2.29 -9.33 6.86
CA SER A 59 -1.58 -9.79 8.05
C SER A 59 -2.30 -10.94 8.74
N ASN A 60 -1.54 -11.84 9.34
CA ASN A 60 -2.04 -12.80 10.31
C ASN A 60 -2.15 -12.16 11.70
N GLY A 61 -3.07 -12.70 12.51
CA GLY A 61 -3.32 -12.24 13.88
C GLY A 61 -4.33 -11.09 13.94
N ASN A 62 -4.32 -10.39 15.08
CA ASN A 62 -5.25 -9.30 15.40
C ASN A 62 -4.60 -7.90 15.35
N VAL A 63 -3.39 -7.82 14.84
CA VAL A 63 -2.66 -6.58 14.58
C VAL A 63 -2.17 -6.61 13.14
N PHE A 64 -2.63 -5.66 12.35
CA PHE A 64 -2.16 -5.50 10.98
C PHE A 64 -0.68 -5.12 10.97
N CYS A 65 -0.33 -4.03 11.66
CA CYS A 65 1.05 -3.63 11.85
C CYS A 65 1.17 -2.64 13.03
N SER A 66 2.08 -2.92 13.97
CA SER A 66 2.28 -2.11 15.18
C SER A 66 3.21 -0.90 14.97
N GLY A 67 3.78 -0.69 13.77
CA GLY A 67 4.81 0.30 13.51
C GLY A 67 6.22 -0.28 13.61
N HIS A 68 7.25 0.55 13.83
CA HIS A 68 8.62 0.06 13.97
C HIS A 68 8.81 -0.80 15.22
N ASP A 69 9.77 -1.73 15.18
CA ASP A 69 10.13 -2.52 16.35
C ASP A 69 10.88 -1.63 17.38
N LEU A 70 10.18 -1.31 18.47
CA LEU A 70 10.75 -0.48 19.54
C LEU A 70 11.89 -1.17 20.29
N LYS A 71 12.00 -2.51 20.19
CA LYS A 71 13.15 -3.23 20.79
C LYS A 71 14.41 -2.97 19.97
N GLU A 72 14.33 -3.05 18.63
CA GLU A 72 15.44 -2.69 17.75
C GLU A 72 15.89 -1.24 17.99
N ILE A 73 14.93 -0.31 18.06
CA ILE A 73 15.21 1.11 18.35
C ILE A 73 15.89 1.29 19.71
N ASN A 74 15.38 0.61 20.74
CA ASN A 74 15.96 0.73 22.09
C ASN A 74 17.34 0.09 22.20
N MET A 75 17.58 -1.04 21.52
CA MET A 75 18.89 -1.67 21.46
C MET A 75 19.93 -0.79 20.78
N ALA A 76 19.56 -0.12 19.68
CA ALA A 76 20.48 0.78 18.96
C ALA A 76 20.96 1.97 19.80
N ARG A 77 20.18 2.40 20.82
CA ARG A 77 20.63 3.44 21.78
C ARG A 77 21.87 3.03 22.59
N GLY A 78 22.15 1.74 22.71
CA GLY A 78 23.36 1.20 23.34
C GLY A 78 24.62 1.26 22.47
N ASN A 79 24.52 1.64 21.19
CA ASN A 79 25.66 1.78 20.29
C ASN A 79 26.54 2.97 20.72
N THR A 80 27.79 2.98 20.25
CA THR A 80 28.78 4.04 20.57
C THR A 80 28.35 5.43 20.11
N ASP A 81 27.52 5.51 19.05
CA ASP A 81 26.92 6.71 18.48
C ASP A 81 25.51 6.99 19.02
N HIS A 82 25.09 6.28 20.07
CA HIS A 82 23.75 6.35 20.63
C HIS A 82 22.61 6.06 19.66
N GLY A 83 22.93 5.34 18.56
CA GLY A 83 21.98 4.90 17.55
C GLY A 83 21.78 5.86 16.37
N ASP A 84 22.59 6.90 16.23
CA ASP A 84 22.44 7.93 15.20
C ASP A 84 22.42 7.31 13.79
N ASP A 85 23.44 6.55 13.42
CA ASP A 85 23.54 5.83 12.14
C ASP A 85 22.38 4.84 11.91
N TYR A 86 21.99 4.12 12.99
CA TYR A 86 20.88 3.18 12.92
C TYR A 86 19.55 3.87 12.64
N PHE A 87 19.26 4.97 13.32
CA PHE A 87 18.00 5.70 13.14
C PHE A 87 17.91 6.33 11.76
N GLU A 88 19.01 6.90 11.24
CA GLU A 88 19.06 7.39 9.87
C GLU A 88 18.70 6.29 8.86
N LYS A 89 19.36 5.13 8.97
CA LYS A 89 19.14 3.98 8.08
C LYS A 89 17.72 3.42 8.21
N LEU A 90 17.19 3.29 9.42
CA LEU A 90 15.85 2.78 9.70
C LEU A 90 14.78 3.63 9.01
N PHE A 91 14.79 4.94 9.27
CA PHE A 91 13.77 5.83 8.72
C PHE A 91 13.92 6.03 7.21
N LYS A 92 15.15 6.02 6.69
CA LYS A 92 15.42 6.02 5.25
C LYS A 92 14.88 4.76 4.58
N LYS A 93 15.11 3.58 5.16
CA LYS A 93 14.61 2.30 4.66
C LYS A 93 13.07 2.27 4.63
N CYS A 94 12.43 2.73 5.71
CA CYS A 94 10.98 2.86 5.78
C CYS A 94 10.46 3.81 4.68
N SER A 95 11.08 4.96 4.51
CA SER A 95 10.72 5.94 3.47
C SER A 95 10.82 5.31 2.07
N ILE A 96 11.88 4.57 1.78
CA ILE A 96 12.07 3.89 0.49
C ILE A 96 10.98 2.84 0.27
N LEU A 97 10.63 2.04 1.30
CA LEU A 97 9.54 1.06 1.22
C LEU A 97 8.20 1.74 0.86
N MET A 98 7.84 2.82 1.55
CA MET A 98 6.58 3.52 1.28
C MET A 98 6.55 4.12 -0.13
N GLN A 99 7.67 4.67 -0.59
CA GLN A 99 7.81 5.15 -1.96
C GLN A 99 7.74 4.02 -2.98
N ALA A 100 8.30 2.84 -2.68
CA ALA A 100 8.20 1.67 -3.57
C ALA A 100 6.74 1.20 -3.72
N ILE A 101 5.92 1.28 -2.66
CA ILE A 101 4.49 0.96 -2.71
C ILE A 101 3.76 1.96 -3.62
N VAL A 102 3.97 3.25 -3.43
CA VAL A 102 3.33 4.31 -4.25
C VAL A 102 3.76 4.20 -5.72
N ASN A 103 5.06 3.97 -5.97
CA ASN A 103 5.63 3.90 -7.32
C ASN A 103 5.47 2.54 -8.01
N CYS A 104 5.03 1.50 -7.29
CA CYS A 104 4.75 0.20 -7.91
C CYS A 104 3.72 0.36 -9.03
N PRO A 105 3.99 -0.15 -10.26
CA PRO A 105 3.04 -0.03 -11.36
C PRO A 105 1.77 -0.87 -11.16
N LYS A 106 1.79 -1.80 -10.20
CA LYS A 106 0.63 -2.62 -9.85
C LYS A 106 -0.15 -1.93 -8.72
N PRO A 107 -1.50 -1.91 -8.76
CA PRO A 107 -2.30 -1.47 -7.62
C PRO A 107 -1.99 -2.29 -6.37
N ILE A 108 -1.87 -1.60 -5.24
CA ILE A 108 -1.62 -2.23 -3.94
C ILE A 108 -2.79 -1.93 -3.00
N ILE A 109 -3.41 -2.99 -2.49
CA ILE A 109 -4.57 -2.94 -1.59
C ILE A 109 -4.12 -3.35 -0.19
N ALA A 110 -4.41 -2.56 0.83
CA ALA A 110 -4.27 -2.97 2.22
C ALA A 110 -5.53 -3.70 2.69
N GLU A 111 -5.37 -4.94 3.18
CA GLU A 111 -6.40 -5.74 3.87
C GLU A 111 -6.14 -5.67 5.37
N ILE A 112 -6.91 -4.85 6.09
CA ILE A 112 -6.62 -4.53 7.48
C ILE A 112 -7.52 -5.33 8.41
N ASN A 113 -6.94 -6.33 9.09
CA ASN A 113 -7.57 -7.02 10.21
C ASN A 113 -6.91 -6.59 11.52
N GLY A 114 -7.64 -5.81 12.35
CA GLY A 114 -7.16 -5.38 13.65
C GLY A 114 -6.44 -4.01 13.62
N VAL A 115 -5.32 -3.90 14.33
CA VAL A 115 -4.71 -2.60 14.66
C VAL A 115 -3.61 -2.22 13.67
N ALA A 116 -3.65 -0.97 13.19
CA ALA A 116 -2.58 -0.35 12.40
C ALA A 116 -2.10 0.94 13.10
N THR A 117 -0.87 0.97 13.61
CA THR A 117 -0.34 2.12 14.35
C THR A 117 1.00 2.61 13.83
N ALA A 118 1.26 3.90 14.03
CA ALA A 118 2.52 4.55 13.66
C ALA A 118 2.92 4.27 12.19
N ALA A 119 4.06 3.63 11.93
CA ALA A 119 4.48 3.23 10.59
C ALA A 119 3.53 2.18 9.95
N GLY A 120 2.75 1.43 10.75
CA GLY A 120 1.69 0.56 10.24
C GLY A 120 0.51 1.36 9.66
N CYS A 121 0.13 2.47 10.30
CA CYS A 121 -0.85 3.41 9.76
C CYS A 121 -0.31 4.13 8.51
N GLN A 122 1.00 4.43 8.46
CA GLN A 122 1.68 4.93 7.28
C GLN A 122 1.61 3.94 6.11
N LEU A 123 1.82 2.64 6.39
CA LEU A 123 1.74 1.58 5.39
C LEU A 123 0.34 1.53 4.75
N VAL A 124 -0.71 1.58 5.59
CA VAL A 124 -2.11 1.67 5.09
C VAL A 124 -2.31 2.89 4.19
N ALA A 125 -1.86 4.07 4.64
CA ALA A 125 -2.01 5.31 3.87
C ALA A 125 -1.13 5.38 2.61
N SER A 126 -0.11 4.52 2.48
CA SER A 126 0.74 4.44 1.30
C SER A 126 0.20 3.47 0.23
N CYS A 127 -0.72 2.57 0.60
CA CYS A 127 -1.40 1.72 -0.37
C CYS A 127 -2.42 2.53 -1.19
N ASP A 128 -2.68 2.10 -2.42
CA ASP A 128 -3.65 2.77 -3.31
C ASP A 128 -5.07 2.67 -2.78
N LEU A 129 -5.41 1.52 -2.22
CA LEU A 129 -6.71 1.21 -1.65
C LEU A 129 -6.56 0.50 -0.30
N ALA A 130 -7.58 0.62 0.54
CA ALA A 130 -7.58 0.00 1.86
C ALA A 130 -9.00 -0.41 2.29
N ILE A 131 -9.15 -1.68 2.68
CA ILE A 131 -10.38 -2.22 3.26
C ILE A 131 -10.05 -2.78 4.65
N ALA A 132 -10.88 -2.48 5.63
CA ALA A 132 -10.64 -2.89 7.00
C ALA A 132 -11.81 -3.69 7.59
N SER A 133 -11.51 -4.52 8.59
CA SER A 133 -12.59 -5.06 9.42
C SER A 133 -13.22 -3.96 10.27
N ASP A 134 -14.50 -4.11 10.62
CA ASP A 134 -15.24 -3.17 11.50
C ASP A 134 -14.55 -2.99 12.86
N GLU A 135 -13.83 -4.03 13.31
CA GLU A 135 -13.08 -4.05 14.56
C GLU A 135 -11.75 -3.30 14.48
N SER A 136 -11.28 -2.97 13.28
CA SER A 136 -9.96 -2.36 13.08
C SER A 136 -9.86 -0.98 13.72
N ARG A 137 -8.62 -0.64 14.13
CA ARG A 137 -8.27 0.61 14.80
C ARG A 137 -7.01 1.19 14.19
N PHE A 138 -6.95 2.52 14.13
CA PHE A 138 -5.84 3.26 13.52
C PHE A 138 -5.37 4.35 14.45
N ALA A 139 -4.05 4.55 14.55
CA ALA A 139 -3.47 5.66 15.31
C ALA A 139 -2.06 6.03 14.84
N THR A 140 -1.63 7.22 15.21
CA THR A 140 -0.23 7.67 15.13
C THR A 140 0.26 8.09 16.52
N PRO A 141 0.46 7.11 17.43
CA PRO A 141 0.59 7.36 18.86
C PRO A 141 2.01 7.76 19.32
N GLY A 142 2.91 8.13 18.42
CA GLY A 142 4.30 8.48 18.75
C GLY A 142 4.42 9.51 19.85
N VAL A 143 3.52 10.52 19.91
CA VAL A 143 3.51 11.55 20.94
C VAL A 143 3.39 11.00 22.37
N ASN A 144 2.76 9.83 22.54
CA ASN A 144 2.61 9.19 23.85
C ASN A 144 3.93 8.60 24.39
N ILE A 145 4.95 8.48 23.55
CA ILE A 145 6.28 7.97 23.90
C ILE A 145 7.40 8.97 23.58
N GLY A 146 7.06 10.25 23.43
CA GLY A 146 8.04 11.32 23.17
C GLY A 146 8.54 11.37 21.71
N LEU A 147 7.85 10.73 20.76
CA LEU A 147 8.15 10.77 19.34
C LEU A 147 6.99 11.40 18.56
N PHE A 148 7.29 12.25 17.61
CA PHE A 148 6.27 12.68 16.64
C PHE A 148 6.30 11.75 15.43
N CYS A 149 5.14 11.30 14.96
CA CYS A 149 5.04 10.40 13.79
C CYS A 149 5.34 11.15 12.48
N SER A 150 6.58 11.64 12.32
CA SER A 150 6.99 12.53 11.23
C SER A 150 6.98 11.85 9.86
N THR A 151 7.42 10.61 9.75
CA THR A 151 7.32 9.84 8.49
C THR A 151 5.88 9.42 8.19
N PRO A 152 5.06 8.93 9.14
CA PRO A 152 3.65 8.67 8.92
C PRO A 152 2.83 9.89 8.49
N MET A 153 3.14 11.10 8.96
CA MET A 153 2.40 12.30 8.57
C MET A 153 2.46 12.58 7.07
N VAL A 154 3.53 12.15 6.39
CA VAL A 154 3.69 12.35 4.94
C VAL A 154 2.59 11.63 4.17
N ALA A 155 2.36 10.33 4.47
CA ALA A 155 1.30 9.56 3.84
C ALA A 155 -0.09 10.04 4.28
N LEU A 156 -0.29 10.31 5.58
CA LEU A 156 -1.58 10.79 6.10
C LEU A 156 -2.01 12.11 5.46
N SER A 157 -1.13 13.10 5.42
CA SER A 157 -1.47 14.44 4.90
C SER A 157 -1.78 14.47 3.40
N ARG A 158 -1.40 13.39 2.67
CA ARG A 158 -1.73 13.21 1.24
C ARG A 158 -3.06 12.51 1.02
N ASN A 159 -3.60 11.85 2.03
CA ASN A 159 -4.83 11.05 1.91
C ASN A 159 -6.01 11.62 2.68
N ILE A 160 -5.77 12.30 3.82
CA ILE A 160 -6.84 12.85 4.65
C ILE A 160 -6.66 14.36 4.84
N SER A 161 -7.75 15.04 5.22
CA SER A 161 -7.66 16.50 5.46
C SER A 161 -6.63 16.85 6.52
N LYS A 162 -5.95 17.99 6.35
CA LYS A 162 -4.91 18.48 7.29
C LYS A 162 -5.37 18.51 8.75
N LYS A 163 -6.64 18.85 9.02
CA LYS A 163 -7.19 18.87 10.39
C LYS A 163 -7.35 17.47 10.98
N ASN A 164 -7.77 16.48 10.18
CA ASN A 164 -7.86 15.10 10.64
C ASN A 164 -6.46 14.50 10.86
N ALA A 165 -5.53 14.72 9.93
CA ALA A 165 -4.15 14.28 10.09
C ALA A 165 -3.50 14.87 11.36
N MET A 166 -3.60 16.18 11.53
CA MET A 166 -3.03 16.87 12.70
C MET A 166 -3.65 16.39 14.01
N LYS A 167 -4.98 16.14 14.05
CA LYS A 167 -5.62 15.57 15.23
C LYS A 167 -5.02 14.22 15.60
N MET A 168 -4.90 13.28 14.64
CA MET A 168 -4.30 11.96 14.89
C MET A 168 -2.85 12.06 15.38
N LEU A 169 -2.06 12.95 14.77
CA LEU A 169 -0.65 13.14 15.08
C LEU A 169 -0.40 13.79 16.45
N LEU A 170 -1.23 14.75 16.84
CA LEU A 170 -1.06 15.49 18.10
C LEU A 170 -1.64 14.77 19.30
N THR A 171 -2.72 13.99 19.13
CA THR A 171 -3.36 13.29 20.26
C THR A 171 -2.86 11.86 20.41
N GLY A 172 -2.44 11.21 19.33
CA GLY A 172 -2.12 9.79 19.34
C GLY A 172 -3.32 8.87 19.57
N ASP A 173 -4.55 9.42 19.54
CA ASP A 173 -5.77 8.67 19.83
C ASP A 173 -6.05 7.59 18.78
N MET A 174 -6.60 6.47 19.25
CA MET A 174 -7.14 5.43 18.37
C MET A 174 -8.45 5.88 17.73
N ILE A 175 -8.57 5.76 16.41
CA ILE A 175 -9.82 5.93 15.67
C ILE A 175 -10.36 4.58 15.20
N SER A 176 -11.69 4.45 15.13
CA SER A 176 -12.37 3.25 14.61
C SER A 176 -12.28 3.16 13.08
N ALA A 177 -12.50 1.96 12.52
CA ALA A 177 -12.64 1.74 11.08
C ALA A 177 -13.71 2.65 10.45
N LYS A 178 -14.86 2.79 11.09
CA LYS A 178 -15.94 3.72 10.67
C LYS A 178 -15.44 5.18 10.60
N LYS A 179 -14.63 5.63 11.56
CA LYS A 179 -14.04 6.98 11.52
C LYS A 179 -12.97 7.08 10.45
N ALA A 180 -12.13 6.06 10.27
CA ALA A 180 -11.09 6.00 9.24
C ALA A 180 -11.70 6.10 7.83
N LYS A 181 -12.79 5.38 7.56
CA LYS A 181 -13.58 5.52 6.33
C LYS A 181 -14.14 6.94 6.16
N LYS A 182 -14.75 7.48 7.20
CA LYS A 182 -15.36 8.84 7.15
C LYS A 182 -14.35 9.93 6.80
N ILE A 183 -13.09 9.79 7.21
CA ILE A 183 -12.05 10.79 6.93
C ILE A 183 -11.23 10.51 5.67
N GLY A 184 -11.47 9.39 4.98
CA GLY A 184 -10.78 9.01 3.75
C GLY A 184 -9.47 8.27 3.93
N LEU A 185 -9.18 7.75 5.13
CA LEU A 185 -7.97 6.93 5.36
C LEU A 185 -8.11 5.52 4.75
N ILE A 186 -9.33 4.99 4.70
CA ILE A 186 -9.67 3.71 4.06
C ILE A 186 -10.91 3.87 3.18
N ASN A 187 -11.07 3.00 2.19
CA ASN A 187 -12.20 3.02 1.26
C ASN A 187 -13.47 2.49 1.90
N SER A 188 -13.38 1.36 2.61
CA SER A 188 -14.52 0.71 3.25
C SER A 188 -14.14 -0.03 4.52
N ASN A 189 -15.16 -0.35 5.32
CA ASN A 189 -15.06 -1.28 6.43
C ASN A 189 -16.21 -2.28 6.34
N VAL A 190 -15.92 -3.53 6.65
CA VAL A 190 -16.84 -4.66 6.55
C VAL A 190 -16.73 -5.56 7.77
N ASN A 191 -17.70 -6.44 7.97
CA ASN A 191 -17.57 -7.46 9.01
C ASN A 191 -16.31 -8.30 8.76
N LYS A 192 -15.60 -8.63 9.83
CA LYS A 192 -14.32 -9.37 9.75
C LYS A 192 -14.43 -10.67 8.95
N SER A 193 -15.55 -11.38 9.04
CA SER A 193 -15.77 -12.64 8.32
C SER A 193 -15.85 -12.48 6.80
N TYR A 194 -16.11 -11.28 6.29
CA TYR A 194 -16.20 -10.97 4.86
C TYR A 194 -15.01 -10.15 4.35
N LEU A 195 -14.04 -9.82 5.21
CA LEU A 195 -12.94 -8.92 4.84
C LEU A 195 -12.12 -9.47 3.67
N GLN A 196 -11.68 -10.72 3.76
CA GLN A 196 -10.87 -11.34 2.71
C GLN A 196 -11.66 -11.45 1.40
N GLU A 197 -12.91 -11.88 1.45
CA GLU A 197 -13.79 -12.00 0.27
C GLU A 197 -13.97 -10.65 -0.43
N GLU A 198 -14.25 -9.58 0.31
CA GLU A 198 -14.42 -8.23 -0.23
C GLU A 198 -13.15 -7.72 -0.91
N VAL A 199 -11.97 -7.98 -0.30
CA VAL A 199 -10.67 -7.62 -0.89
C VAL A 199 -10.39 -8.45 -2.14
N GLU A 200 -10.68 -9.74 -2.13
CA GLU A 200 -10.50 -10.62 -3.29
C GLU A 200 -11.41 -10.22 -4.46
N GLN A 201 -12.65 -9.84 -4.20
CA GLN A 201 -13.57 -9.32 -5.22
C GLN A 201 -13.04 -8.02 -5.84
N LEU A 202 -12.59 -7.06 -5.01
CA LEU A 202 -11.99 -5.82 -5.48
C LEU A 202 -10.71 -6.08 -6.30
N ALA A 203 -9.81 -6.91 -5.78
CA ALA A 203 -8.55 -7.24 -6.45
C ALA A 203 -8.81 -7.95 -7.79
N SER A 204 -9.75 -8.90 -7.82
CA SER A 204 -10.15 -9.62 -9.04
C SER A 204 -10.77 -8.71 -10.08
N ASN A 205 -11.63 -7.77 -9.64
CA ASN A 205 -12.20 -6.76 -10.54
C ASN A 205 -11.10 -5.88 -11.18
N ILE A 206 -10.11 -5.45 -10.39
CA ILE A 206 -8.98 -4.67 -10.92
C ILE A 206 -8.11 -5.53 -11.85
N ALA A 207 -7.81 -6.78 -11.45
CA ALA A 207 -7.01 -7.71 -12.24
C ALA A 207 -7.66 -8.11 -13.58
N SER A 208 -8.98 -7.94 -13.73
CA SER A 208 -9.71 -8.16 -15.00
C SER A 208 -9.52 -7.02 -16.00
N LYS A 209 -8.94 -5.88 -15.61
CA LYS A 209 -8.70 -4.74 -16.50
C LYS A 209 -7.34 -4.88 -17.20
N SER A 210 -7.13 -4.10 -18.26
CA SER A 210 -5.83 -4.00 -18.92
C SER A 210 -4.76 -3.59 -17.90
N THR A 211 -3.76 -4.42 -17.69
CA THR A 211 -2.63 -4.15 -16.78
C THR A 211 -1.86 -2.90 -17.22
N MET A 212 -1.71 -2.70 -18.53
CA MET A 212 -1.03 -1.53 -19.09
C MET A 212 -1.81 -0.24 -18.78
N THR A 213 -3.12 -0.24 -18.98
CA THR A 213 -3.98 0.93 -18.71
C THR A 213 -3.97 1.27 -17.21
N VAL A 214 -4.12 0.28 -16.34
CA VAL A 214 -4.11 0.48 -14.89
C VAL A 214 -2.77 1.03 -14.41
N SER A 215 -1.67 0.46 -14.88
CA SER A 215 -0.31 0.91 -14.55
C SER A 215 -0.04 2.35 -15.02
N THR A 216 -0.41 2.67 -16.27
CA THR A 216 -0.28 4.02 -16.82
C THR A 216 -1.09 5.03 -16.01
N GLY A 217 -2.34 4.67 -15.68
CA GLY A 217 -3.23 5.51 -14.90
C GLY A 217 -2.71 5.76 -13.48
N LYS A 218 -2.26 4.72 -12.78
CA LYS A 218 -1.69 4.86 -11.43
C LYS A 218 -0.48 5.78 -11.43
N LYS A 219 0.47 5.56 -12.35
CA LYS A 219 1.66 6.41 -12.48
C LYS A 219 1.30 7.87 -12.74
N ALA A 220 0.37 8.10 -13.66
CA ALA A 220 -0.08 9.45 -14.00
C ALA A 220 -0.81 10.13 -12.83
N PHE A 221 -1.63 9.39 -12.08
CA PHE A 221 -2.34 9.90 -10.92
C PHE A 221 -1.39 10.48 -9.87
N TYR A 222 -0.36 9.74 -9.47
CA TYR A 222 0.60 10.22 -8.47
C TYR A 222 1.49 11.33 -9.02
N ALA A 223 1.92 11.26 -10.28
CA ALA A 223 2.76 12.28 -10.88
C ALA A 223 2.05 13.65 -10.97
N GLN A 224 0.80 13.67 -11.45
CA GLN A 224 0.06 14.93 -11.60
C GLN A 224 -0.33 15.58 -10.26
N ALA A 225 -0.44 14.78 -9.18
CA ALA A 225 -0.82 15.29 -7.85
C ALA A 225 0.21 16.29 -7.25
N GLU A 226 1.44 16.26 -7.75
CA GLU A 226 2.52 17.16 -7.31
C GLU A 226 2.73 18.34 -8.29
N MET A 227 1.88 18.49 -9.31
CA MET A 227 1.98 19.52 -10.36
C MET A 227 1.04 20.70 -10.13
N SER A 228 1.32 21.84 -10.77
CA SER A 228 0.35 22.91 -10.91
C SER A 228 -0.85 22.44 -11.75
N LEU A 229 -2.02 23.08 -11.62
CA LEU A 229 -3.23 22.71 -12.37
C LEU A 229 -2.99 22.69 -13.90
N ALA A 230 -2.29 23.69 -14.42
CA ALA A 230 -2.00 23.80 -15.87
C ALA A 230 -1.05 22.70 -16.33
N ASP A 231 0.02 22.45 -15.56
CA ASP A 231 1.00 21.40 -15.88
C ASP A 231 0.37 20.00 -15.77
N ALA A 232 -0.50 19.78 -14.76
CA ALA A 232 -1.23 18.53 -14.58
C ALA A 232 -2.11 18.20 -15.79
N TYR A 233 -2.89 19.16 -16.29
CA TYR A 233 -3.70 18.97 -17.50
C TYR A 233 -2.85 18.79 -18.76
N SER A 234 -1.77 19.53 -18.92
CA SER A 234 -0.85 19.35 -20.05
C SER A 234 -0.25 17.94 -20.05
N TYR A 235 0.27 17.49 -18.90
CA TYR A 235 0.83 16.16 -18.72
C TYR A 235 -0.21 15.06 -18.98
N THR A 236 -1.37 15.14 -18.33
CA THR A 236 -2.39 14.09 -18.43
C THR A 236 -3.05 14.03 -19.80
N SER A 237 -3.14 15.14 -20.55
CA SER A 237 -3.56 15.13 -21.96
C SER A 237 -2.60 14.33 -22.84
N GLY A 238 -1.30 14.44 -22.59
CA GLY A 238 -0.27 13.60 -23.22
C GLY A 238 -0.46 12.13 -22.91
N VAL A 239 -0.66 11.80 -21.61
CA VAL A 239 -0.93 10.43 -21.17
C VAL A 239 -2.20 9.86 -21.81
N MET A 240 -3.29 10.63 -21.91
CA MET A 240 -4.52 10.19 -22.58
C MET A 240 -4.30 9.91 -24.07
N LYS A 241 -3.59 10.81 -24.78
CA LYS A 241 -3.22 10.60 -26.17
C LYS A 241 -2.46 9.28 -26.36
N GLU A 242 -1.40 9.08 -25.58
CA GLU A 242 -0.57 7.87 -25.68
C GLU A 242 -1.36 6.61 -25.35
N ASN A 243 -2.18 6.64 -24.30
CA ASN A 243 -3.02 5.50 -23.93
C ASN A 243 -4.05 5.18 -25.04
N THR A 244 -4.66 6.19 -25.65
CA THR A 244 -5.63 6.01 -26.76
C THR A 244 -5.00 5.34 -27.99
N MET A 245 -3.70 5.54 -28.21
CA MET A 245 -2.97 4.93 -29.33
C MET A 245 -2.59 3.46 -29.11
N ARG A 246 -2.75 2.95 -27.88
CA ARG A 246 -2.36 1.57 -27.54
C ARG A 246 -3.38 0.53 -27.98
N CYS A 247 -2.92 -0.71 -28.18
CA CYS A 247 -3.75 -1.86 -28.56
C CYS A 247 -4.89 -2.10 -27.56
N ASP A 248 -4.62 -1.97 -26.25
CA ASP A 248 -5.62 -2.13 -25.19
C ASP A 248 -6.79 -1.15 -25.34
N ALA A 249 -6.50 0.13 -25.67
CA ALA A 249 -7.56 1.11 -25.88
C ALA A 249 -8.38 0.81 -27.16
N LYS A 250 -7.70 0.37 -28.23
CA LYS A 250 -8.36 -0.06 -29.47
C LYS A 250 -9.29 -1.24 -29.22
N GLU A 251 -8.79 -2.27 -28.53
CA GLU A 251 -9.58 -3.47 -28.16
C GLU A 251 -10.77 -3.08 -27.26
N GLY A 252 -10.51 -2.32 -26.19
CA GLY A 252 -11.56 -1.92 -25.26
C GLY A 252 -12.68 -1.10 -25.91
N ILE A 253 -12.33 -0.18 -26.83
CA ILE A 253 -13.30 0.62 -27.59
C ILE A 253 -14.09 -0.27 -28.55
N SER A 254 -13.43 -1.16 -29.30
CA SER A 254 -14.11 -2.09 -30.22
C SER A 254 -15.07 -3.02 -29.47
N ALA A 255 -14.60 -3.63 -28.38
CA ALA A 255 -15.39 -4.51 -27.54
C ALA A 255 -16.66 -3.81 -27.00
N PHE A 256 -16.52 -2.56 -26.55
CA PHE A 256 -17.62 -1.75 -26.05
C PHE A 256 -18.67 -1.48 -27.15
N LEU A 257 -18.21 -1.07 -28.35
CA LEU A 257 -19.10 -0.80 -29.48
C LEU A 257 -19.80 -2.07 -30.00
N GLU A 258 -19.12 -3.20 -29.96
CA GLU A 258 -19.62 -4.52 -30.36
C GLU A 258 -20.43 -5.23 -29.25
N LYS A 259 -20.52 -4.64 -28.05
CA LYS A 259 -21.22 -5.19 -26.88
C LYS A 259 -20.71 -6.58 -26.47
N ARG A 260 -19.42 -6.80 -26.52
CA ARG A 260 -18.73 -7.99 -26.04
C ARG A 260 -17.73 -7.66 -24.93
N ASP A 261 -17.27 -8.68 -24.21
CA ASP A 261 -16.18 -8.52 -23.24
C ASP A 261 -14.85 -8.28 -23.97
N PRO A 262 -14.00 -7.38 -23.46
CA PRO A 262 -12.67 -7.15 -24.01
C PRO A 262 -11.73 -8.32 -23.70
N SER A 263 -10.83 -8.63 -24.64
CA SER A 263 -9.72 -9.54 -24.47
C SER A 263 -8.43 -8.75 -24.49
N TRP A 264 -7.76 -8.62 -23.32
CA TRP A 264 -6.55 -7.82 -23.22
C TRP A 264 -5.37 -8.57 -23.82
N PRO A 265 -4.60 -7.96 -24.75
CA PRO A 265 -3.42 -8.57 -25.32
C PRO A 265 -2.35 -8.84 -24.23
N ASP A 266 -1.57 -9.90 -24.40
CA ASP A 266 -0.43 -10.13 -23.52
C ASP A 266 0.61 -9.02 -23.68
N PRO A 267 1.31 -8.62 -22.61
CA PRO A 267 2.36 -7.60 -22.66
C PRO A 267 3.49 -7.92 -23.66
N GLU A 268 3.68 -9.18 -24.00
CA GLU A 268 4.68 -9.62 -24.99
C GLU A 268 4.24 -9.36 -26.43
N ASP A 269 2.94 -9.27 -26.71
CA ASP A 269 2.38 -9.00 -28.04
C ASP A 269 2.36 -7.50 -28.42
N THR A 270 2.73 -6.61 -27.51
CA THR A 270 2.60 -5.15 -27.69
C THR A 270 3.85 -4.47 -28.28
N ASN A 271 4.87 -5.23 -28.68
CA ASN A 271 6.11 -4.71 -29.29
C ASN A 271 6.12 -4.73 -30.83
N SER A 272 4.95 -4.74 -31.46
CA SER A 272 4.83 -4.60 -32.93
C SER A 272 4.16 -3.29 -33.33
#